data_3238fcbd58a096f831472aad930ba4bf
#
_entry.id   3238fcbd58a096f831472aad930ba4bf
#
_cell.length_a   1.000
_cell.length_b   1.000
_cell.length_c   1.000
_cell.angle_alpha   90.00
_cell.angle_beta   90.00
_cell.angle_gamma   90.00
#
_symmetry.space_group_name_H-M   'P 1'
#
loop_
_entity.id
_entity.type
_entity.pdbx_description
1 polymer ?
#
loop_
_entity_poly.entity_id
_entity_poly.type
_entity_poly.pdbx_seq_one_letter_code
_entity_poly.pdbx_strand_id
1 'polypeptide(L)'
;MANIKSAKKRAITNEKRNLRNRMVKTNLKTTEKQFLNAVAEGDVEKAQAEYKLASKKFDMAATKGIIHKNVANRKKSQLAKKINTMEA
;
A
#
# COMPACT_ATOMS: atom_id res chain seq x y z
N MET A 1 -36.16 16.19 12.19
CA MET A 1 -35.08 16.44 11.28
C MET A 1 -33.90 15.53 11.51
N ALA A 2 -34.17 14.23 11.35
CA ALA A 2 -33.16 13.19 11.52
C ALA A 2 -32.01 13.33 10.51
N ASN A 3 -32.26 13.98 9.36
CA ASN A 3 -31.29 14.08 8.26
C ASN A 3 -30.04 14.90 8.60
N ILE A 4 -30.16 15.95 9.43
CA ILE A 4 -29.04 16.80 9.78
C ILE A 4 -28.03 16.07 10.68
N LYS A 5 -28.53 15.34 11.69
CA LYS A 5 -27.68 14.55 12.59
C LYS A 5 -26.98 13.43 11.83
N SER A 6 -27.70 12.76 10.94
CA SER A 6 -27.14 11.71 10.10
C SER A 6 -26.05 12.23 9.16
N ALA A 7 -26.27 13.40 8.56
CA ALA A 7 -25.31 14.04 7.68
C ALA A 7 -24.04 14.40 8.42
N LYS A 8 -24.14 14.98 9.63
CA LYS A 8 -22.96 15.30 10.47
C LYS A 8 -22.19 14.05 10.85
N LYS A 9 -22.89 12.98 11.25
CA LYS A 9 -22.25 11.71 11.60
C LYS A 9 -21.51 11.11 10.41
N ARG A 10 -22.14 11.15 9.21
CA ARG A 10 -21.51 10.67 7.98
C ARG A 10 -20.27 11.48 7.63
N ALA A 11 -20.32 12.80 7.77
CA ALA A 11 -19.18 13.67 7.50
C ALA A 11 -18.00 13.34 8.41
N ILE A 12 -18.23 13.15 9.71
CA ILE A 12 -17.19 12.77 10.67
C ILE A 12 -16.62 11.39 10.32
N THR A 13 -17.48 10.42 10.01
CA THR A 13 -17.06 9.07 9.63
C THR A 13 -16.24 9.10 8.34
N ASN A 14 -16.65 9.90 7.36
CA ASN A 14 -15.92 10.03 6.09
C ASN A 14 -14.55 10.68 6.30
N GLU A 15 -14.44 11.68 7.17
CA GLU A 15 -13.16 12.29 7.50
C GLU A 15 -12.21 11.29 8.13
N LYS A 16 -12.70 10.46 9.05
CA LYS A 16 -11.89 9.42 9.69
C LYS A 16 -11.43 8.37 8.68
N ARG A 17 -12.31 7.96 7.77
CA ARG A 17 -11.95 7.01 6.71
C ARG A 17 -10.92 7.62 5.76
N ASN A 18 -11.11 8.88 5.36
CA ASN A 18 -10.18 9.55 4.46
C ASN A 18 -8.80 9.67 5.10
N LEU A 19 -8.74 10.01 6.38
CA LEU A 19 -7.47 10.10 7.11
C LEU A 19 -6.79 8.73 7.17
N ARG A 20 -7.51 7.67 7.53
CA ARG A 20 -6.99 6.31 7.58
C ARG A 20 -6.47 5.88 6.21
N ASN A 21 -7.25 6.11 5.16
CA ASN A 21 -6.87 5.73 3.80
C ASN A 21 -5.62 6.46 3.35
N ARG A 22 -5.51 7.74 3.68
CA ARG A 22 -4.33 8.55 3.37
C ARG A 22 -3.09 8.02 4.09
N MET A 23 -3.24 7.67 5.36
CA MET A 23 -2.14 7.10 6.15
C MET A 23 -1.66 5.78 5.56
N VAL A 24 -2.58 4.89 5.18
CA VAL A 24 -2.24 3.61 4.56
C VAL A 24 -1.54 3.82 3.22
N LYS A 25 -2.06 4.72 2.37
CA LYS A 25 -1.44 5.02 1.08
C LYS A 25 -0.03 5.58 1.24
N THR A 26 0.18 6.45 2.22
CA THR A 26 1.50 7.00 2.55
C THR A 26 2.44 5.88 2.99
N ASN A 27 1.97 4.97 3.84
CA ASN A 27 2.74 3.82 4.30
C ASN A 27 3.14 2.91 3.13
N LEU A 28 2.21 2.67 2.18
CA LEU A 28 2.51 1.89 0.97
C LEU A 28 3.62 2.54 0.14
N LYS A 29 3.56 3.84 -0.06
CA LYS A 29 4.60 4.58 -0.79
C LYS A 29 5.95 4.49 -0.09
N THR A 30 5.96 4.63 1.23
CA THR A 30 7.19 4.51 2.03
C THR A 30 7.78 3.11 1.90
N THR A 31 6.96 2.07 2.00
CA THR A 31 7.40 0.69 1.86
C THR A 31 7.96 0.42 0.47
N GLU A 32 7.29 0.92 -0.58
CA GLU A 32 7.77 0.79 -1.95
C GLU A 32 9.12 1.49 -2.12
N LYS A 33 9.27 2.68 -1.54
CA LYS A 33 10.52 3.44 -1.60
C LYS A 33 11.66 2.68 -0.90
N GLN A 34 11.39 2.08 0.26
CA GLN A 34 12.38 1.25 0.96
C GLN A 34 12.80 0.07 0.11
N PHE A 35 11.86 -0.58 -0.56
CA PHE A 35 12.16 -1.66 -1.49
C PHE A 35 13.05 -1.17 -2.64
N LEU A 36 12.71 -0.05 -3.24
CA LEU A 36 13.50 0.52 -4.35
C LEU A 36 14.90 0.89 -3.91
N ASN A 37 15.06 1.41 -2.69
CA ASN A 37 16.38 1.71 -2.14
C ASN A 37 17.22 0.44 -1.96
N ALA A 38 16.60 -0.65 -1.50
CA ALA A 38 17.29 -1.94 -1.36
C ALA A 38 17.73 -2.46 -2.73
N VAL A 39 16.90 -2.31 -3.76
CA VAL A 39 17.24 -2.68 -5.13
C VAL A 39 18.42 -1.85 -5.63
N ALA A 40 18.40 -0.53 -5.39
CA ALA A 40 19.47 0.37 -5.80
C ALA A 40 20.79 0.06 -5.11
N GLU A 41 20.74 -0.39 -3.83
CA GLU A 41 21.92 -0.81 -3.09
C GLU A 41 22.50 -2.15 -3.57
N GLY A 42 21.72 -2.91 -4.33
CA GLY A 42 22.10 -4.22 -4.79
C GLY A 42 22.03 -5.32 -3.75
N ASP A 43 21.36 -5.07 -2.62
CA ASP A 43 21.19 -6.04 -1.53
C ASP A 43 19.95 -6.92 -1.81
N VAL A 44 20.18 -8.11 -2.39
CA VAL A 44 19.11 -9.04 -2.79
C VAL A 44 18.32 -9.51 -1.57
N GLU A 45 18.99 -9.84 -0.47
CA GLU A 45 18.33 -10.35 0.74
C GLU A 45 17.39 -9.30 1.32
N LYS A 46 17.87 -8.06 1.42
CA LYS A 46 17.06 -6.94 1.91
C LYS A 46 15.90 -6.65 0.97
N ALA A 47 16.15 -6.68 -0.35
CA ALA A 47 15.11 -6.46 -1.35
C ALA A 47 14.01 -7.53 -1.25
N GLN A 48 14.36 -8.79 -1.04
CA GLN A 48 13.41 -9.87 -0.86
C GLN A 48 12.57 -9.69 0.41
N ALA A 49 13.20 -9.30 1.51
CA ALA A 49 12.50 -9.04 2.76
C ALA A 49 11.52 -7.86 2.61
N GLU A 50 11.95 -6.78 1.98
CA GLU A 50 11.10 -5.62 1.72
C GLU A 50 9.99 -5.94 0.73
N TYR A 51 10.23 -6.82 -0.25
CA TYR A 51 9.21 -7.29 -1.19
C TYR A 51 8.10 -8.04 -0.46
N LYS A 52 8.46 -8.96 0.43
CA LYS A 52 7.47 -9.73 1.20
C LYS A 52 6.61 -8.79 2.05
N LEU A 53 7.23 -7.82 2.70
CA LEU A 53 6.53 -6.84 3.51
C LEU A 53 5.60 -5.98 2.65
N ALA A 54 6.08 -5.49 1.51
CA ALA A 54 5.31 -4.68 0.59
C ALA A 54 4.11 -5.46 0.04
N SER A 55 4.32 -6.71 -0.39
CA SER A 55 3.24 -7.56 -0.90
C SER A 55 2.14 -7.73 0.14
N LYS A 56 2.52 -8.00 1.39
CA LYS A 56 1.57 -8.15 2.49
C LYS A 56 0.76 -6.86 2.70
N LYS A 57 1.43 -5.72 2.71
CA LYS A 57 0.76 -4.42 2.91
C LYS A 57 -0.19 -4.08 1.76
N PHE A 58 0.21 -4.33 0.51
CA PHE A 58 -0.66 -4.11 -0.64
C PHE A 58 -1.89 -5.01 -0.59
N ASP A 59 -1.71 -6.29 -0.26
CA ASP A 59 -2.82 -7.23 -0.14
C ASP A 59 -3.79 -6.81 0.97
N MET A 60 -3.28 -6.39 2.13
CA MET A 60 -4.12 -5.91 3.22
C MET A 60 -4.89 -4.66 2.84
N ALA A 61 -4.26 -3.72 2.14
CA ALA A 61 -4.93 -2.50 1.69
C ALA A 61 -6.04 -2.82 0.69
N ALA A 62 -5.82 -3.78 -0.21
CA ALA A 62 -6.83 -4.23 -1.15
C ALA A 62 -8.01 -4.92 -0.43
N THR A 63 -7.71 -5.75 0.58
CA THR A 63 -8.74 -6.42 1.38
C THR A 63 -9.60 -5.41 2.12
N LYS A 64 -9.00 -4.32 2.62
CA LYS A 64 -9.73 -3.26 3.31
C LYS A 64 -10.46 -2.31 2.36
N GLY A 65 -10.28 -2.48 1.04
CA GLY A 65 -10.92 -1.63 0.04
C GLY A 65 -10.28 -0.26 -0.13
N ILE A 66 -9.09 -0.04 0.40
CA ILE A 66 -8.38 1.24 0.29
C ILE A 66 -7.81 1.41 -1.12
N ILE A 67 -7.32 0.33 -1.71
CA ILE A 67 -6.89 0.27 -3.10
C ILE A 67 -7.61 -0.87 -3.80
N HIS A 68 -7.72 -0.79 -5.13
CA HIS A 68 -8.34 -1.85 -5.90
C HIS A 68 -7.40 -3.06 -5.99
N LYS A 69 -7.98 -4.27 -6.02
CA LYS A 69 -7.23 -5.52 -6.14
C LYS A 69 -6.28 -5.52 -7.34
N ASN A 70 -6.73 -4.95 -8.47
CA ASN A 70 -5.91 -4.87 -9.68
C ASN A 70 -4.67 -3.99 -9.48
N VAL A 71 -4.80 -2.89 -8.71
CA VAL A 71 -3.67 -2.02 -8.38
C VAL A 71 -2.65 -2.78 -7.54
N ALA A 72 -3.12 -3.51 -6.51
CA ALA A 72 -2.25 -4.32 -5.66
C ALA A 72 -1.50 -5.37 -6.48
N ASN A 73 -2.20 -6.09 -7.34
CA ASN A 73 -1.58 -7.12 -8.19
C ASN A 73 -0.55 -6.54 -9.15
N ARG A 74 -0.84 -5.38 -9.75
CA ARG A 74 0.08 -4.69 -10.65
C ARG A 74 1.35 -4.29 -9.92
N LYS A 75 1.22 -3.70 -8.73
CA LYS A 75 2.38 -3.30 -7.93
C LYS A 75 3.24 -4.49 -7.53
N LYS A 76 2.62 -5.57 -7.06
CA LYS A 76 3.34 -6.80 -6.70
C LYS A 76 4.11 -7.35 -7.90
N SER A 77 3.51 -7.36 -9.09
CA SER A 77 4.17 -7.81 -10.31
C SER A 77 5.37 -6.93 -10.67
N GLN A 78 5.22 -5.62 -10.56
CA GLN A 78 6.32 -4.69 -10.84
C GLN A 78 7.49 -4.89 -9.89
N LEU A 79 7.21 -5.08 -8.60
CA LEU A 79 8.25 -5.31 -7.60
C LEU A 79 8.94 -6.66 -7.83
N ALA A 80 8.18 -7.70 -8.16
CA ALA A 80 8.72 -9.02 -8.47
C ALA A 80 9.67 -8.98 -9.66
N LYS A 81 9.33 -8.23 -10.71
CA LYS A 81 10.20 -8.08 -11.89
C LYS A 81 11.53 -7.43 -11.52
N LYS A 82 11.53 -6.46 -10.62
CA LYS A 82 12.75 -5.80 -10.18
C LYS A 82 13.66 -6.75 -9.42
N ILE A 83 13.09 -7.60 -8.55
CA ILE A 83 13.85 -8.63 -7.85
C ILE A 83 14.43 -9.64 -8.82
N ASN A 84 13.65 -10.10 -9.77
CA ASN A 84 14.13 -11.05 -10.79
C ASN A 84 15.29 -10.48 -11.59
N THR A 85 15.26 -9.19 -11.89
CA THR A 85 16.35 -8.50 -12.58
C THR A 85 17.62 -8.48 -11.73
N MET A 86 17.50 -8.30 -10.41
CA MET A 86 18.63 -8.31 -9.48
C MET A 86 19.29 -9.69 -9.40
N GLU A 87 18.46 -10.74 -9.41
CA GLU A 87 18.93 -12.12 -9.27
C GLU A 87 19.56 -12.64 -10.57
N ALA A 88 19.18 -12.04 -11.68
CA ALA A 88 19.77 -12.37 -12.98
C ALA A 88 21.15 -11.73 -13.12
#